data_8e92a3da02d24ad1b70e5b2a5945fbeb
#
_entry.id   8e92a3da02d24ad1b70e5b2a5945fbeb
#
_cell.length_a   1.000
_cell.length_b   1.000
_cell.length_c   1.000
_cell.angle_alpha   90.00
_cell.angle_beta   90.00
_cell.angle_gamma   90.00
#
_symmetry.space_group_name_H-M   'P 1'
#
loop_
_entity.id
_entity.type
_entity.pdbx_description
1 polymer ?
#
loop_
_entity_poly.entity_id
_entity_poly.type
_entity_poly.pdbx_seq_one_letter_code
_entity_poly.pdbx_strand_id
1 'polypeptide(L)'
;MTRICTLLLFFLAFYSSAQDIRVKETISNPSNRINDGVVSLEVTGGRPPYTYKWSNQATPLNSNRATGLVEGISYDVIITDAQGNSVTRVFKVPTEAITEVFNGAMTPAVSALGAVLFWDPFAASGIYDPVVYINSEKVPIPGWSPEVSNRYVLKKWIRPEGSPVSKGDPIAHISGESGEDITVNSTSRGTLMHLIGEGAVIYDSDNSKDLIKRGAHLFAEITYDEPKVLTHPNGDPVTKGIPFIVIWLVLGATFFTIRMGFINIRGFRHSLQLARGTYDDPEAPGQVTHFQALATAVSGTVGLGNIAGVAVAVSLGGAGATFWMIVCGLLGMSSKFVECTLGVKYRDILPDGRVFGGPMNYLRYGLEKRNMKGLGKVLAGLFAVLCVGASFGGGNMFQANQSFEQLAGQFSVLQGNGFWFGVVTAILVGVVIIGGIKSIANVTGRIVPLMASIYVIAALAVIIMNIQNVGSAFAAIVDGAFSPAAIKGGVIGVLVVGFQRAAFSNEAGVGSAAIAHSAVKTNHPPSEGFVALLEPFIDTVVVCTLTALVLIFTGMHEVEGLSLIHI
;
A
#
# COMPACT_ATOMS: atom_id res chain seq x y z
N MET A 1 -44.02 -12.31 -71.39
CA MET A 1 -44.15 -11.93 -69.98
C MET A 1 -43.03 -12.46 -69.08
N THR A 2 -42.28 -13.47 -69.49
CA THR A 2 -41.28 -14.15 -68.65
C THR A 2 -39.90 -13.46 -68.59
N ARG A 3 -39.59 -12.51 -69.47
CA ARG A 3 -38.29 -11.81 -69.46
C ARG A 3 -38.28 -10.47 -68.68
N ILE A 4 -39.45 -9.95 -68.32
CA ILE A 4 -39.57 -8.72 -67.53
C ILE A 4 -39.53 -9.04 -66.01
N CYS A 5 -40.00 -10.20 -65.59
CA CYS A 5 -39.90 -10.63 -64.20
C CYS A 5 -38.46 -10.93 -63.74
N THR A 6 -37.58 -11.39 -64.67
CA THR A 6 -36.19 -11.71 -64.32
C THR A 6 -35.32 -10.45 -64.19
N LEU A 7 -35.65 -9.36 -64.89
CA LEU A 7 -34.95 -8.07 -64.70
C LEU A 7 -35.41 -7.32 -63.44
N LEU A 8 -36.64 -7.47 -63.00
CA LEU A 8 -37.15 -6.90 -61.74
C LEU A 8 -36.62 -7.63 -60.49
N LEU A 9 -36.37 -8.92 -60.59
CA LEU A 9 -35.71 -9.70 -59.53
C LEU A 9 -34.21 -9.39 -59.44
N PHE A 10 -33.54 -8.96 -60.54
CA PHE A 10 -32.14 -8.53 -60.50
C PHE A 10 -31.97 -7.12 -59.99
N PHE A 11 -32.97 -6.22 -60.09
CA PHE A 11 -32.94 -4.88 -59.51
C PHE A 11 -33.36 -4.85 -58.02
N LEU A 12 -34.07 -5.86 -57.53
CA LEU A 12 -34.41 -6.02 -56.11
C LEU A 12 -33.27 -6.64 -55.31
N ALA A 13 -32.24 -7.22 -55.96
CA ALA A 13 -31.08 -7.78 -55.27
C ALA A 13 -29.97 -6.74 -55.00
N PHE A 14 -30.13 -5.47 -55.40
CA PHE A 14 -29.17 -4.37 -55.14
C PHE A 14 -29.67 -3.32 -54.12
N TYR A 15 -30.81 -3.51 -53.51
CA TYR A 15 -31.12 -2.82 -52.24
C TYR A 15 -30.43 -3.60 -51.11
N SER A 16 -29.10 -3.53 -51.06
CA SER A 16 -28.36 -3.85 -49.86
C SER A 16 -28.81 -2.82 -48.79
N SER A 17 -29.75 -3.22 -47.98
CA SER A 17 -30.02 -2.50 -46.73
C SER A 17 -28.66 -2.29 -46.07
N ALA A 18 -28.30 -1.04 -45.79
CA ALA A 18 -27.17 -0.75 -44.93
C ALA A 18 -27.37 -1.58 -43.64
N GLN A 19 -26.57 -2.64 -43.49
CA GLN A 19 -26.66 -3.45 -42.29
C GLN A 19 -26.22 -2.55 -41.14
N ASP A 20 -27.08 -2.38 -40.16
CA ASP A 20 -26.75 -1.65 -38.95
C ASP A 20 -25.45 -2.15 -38.35
N ILE A 21 -24.60 -1.25 -37.85
CA ILE A 21 -23.37 -1.61 -37.17
C ILE A 21 -23.74 -2.41 -35.92
N ARG A 22 -23.32 -3.67 -35.90
CA ARG A 22 -23.48 -4.57 -34.76
C ARG A 22 -22.14 -4.77 -34.08
N VAL A 23 -22.15 -4.65 -32.75
CA VAL A 23 -20.95 -4.74 -31.93
C VAL A 23 -21.14 -5.88 -30.95
N LYS A 24 -20.21 -6.83 -31.00
CA LYS A 24 -20.07 -7.87 -29.98
C LYS A 24 -18.85 -7.52 -29.13
N GLU A 25 -19.10 -7.42 -27.84
CA GLU A 25 -18.06 -7.13 -26.87
C GLU A 25 -17.56 -8.40 -26.18
N THR A 26 -16.27 -8.43 -25.88
CA THR A 26 -15.66 -9.36 -24.93
C THR A 26 -14.95 -8.52 -23.88
N ILE A 27 -15.43 -8.58 -22.64
CA ILE A 27 -14.89 -7.86 -21.52
C ILE A 27 -14.16 -8.86 -20.62
N SER A 28 -12.94 -8.59 -20.28
CA SER A 28 -12.14 -9.40 -19.35
C SER A 28 -11.41 -8.50 -18.38
N ASN A 29 -11.20 -9.00 -17.17
CA ASN A 29 -10.36 -8.39 -16.15
C ASN A 29 -9.25 -9.41 -15.85
N PRO A 30 -8.13 -9.38 -16.61
CA PRO A 30 -7.16 -10.48 -16.62
C PRO A 30 -6.41 -10.69 -15.31
N SER A 31 -6.28 -9.69 -14.46
CA SER A 31 -5.48 -9.79 -13.24
C SER A 31 -6.07 -8.94 -12.14
N ASN A 32 -7.13 -9.06 -11.56
CA ASN A 32 -7.65 -8.36 -10.36
C ASN A 32 -6.94 -7.04 -9.96
N ARG A 33 -6.30 -6.35 -10.92
CA ARG A 33 -5.74 -5.02 -10.74
C ARG A 33 -6.81 -4.00 -11.05
N ILE A 34 -6.86 -2.94 -10.26
CA ILE A 34 -7.84 -1.85 -10.41
C ILE A 34 -7.84 -1.25 -11.84
N ASN A 35 -6.77 -1.45 -12.64
CA ASN A 35 -6.54 -0.78 -13.93
C ASN A 35 -6.18 -1.73 -15.08
N ASP A 36 -6.58 -2.97 -15.10
CA ASP A 36 -6.23 -3.89 -16.17
C ASP A 36 -7.42 -4.53 -16.91
N GLY A 37 -8.59 -3.96 -16.71
CA GLY A 37 -9.75 -4.30 -17.50
C GLY A 37 -9.45 -4.16 -19.00
N VAL A 38 -9.88 -5.15 -19.78
CA VAL A 38 -9.72 -5.17 -21.22
C VAL A 38 -11.08 -5.34 -21.87
N VAL A 39 -11.40 -4.49 -22.82
CA VAL A 39 -12.58 -4.62 -23.70
C VAL A 39 -12.07 -4.82 -25.12
N SER A 40 -12.50 -5.91 -25.77
CA SER A 40 -12.26 -6.18 -27.19
C SER A 40 -13.58 -6.18 -27.94
N LEU A 41 -13.63 -5.49 -29.07
CA LEU A 41 -14.81 -5.29 -29.90
C LEU A 41 -14.68 -6.03 -31.22
N GLU A 42 -15.68 -6.83 -31.54
CA GLU A 42 -15.88 -7.43 -32.87
C GLU A 42 -17.05 -6.69 -33.54
N VAL A 43 -16.74 -5.93 -34.59
CA VAL A 43 -17.71 -5.09 -35.31
C VAL A 43 -18.12 -5.76 -36.59
N THR A 44 -19.44 -5.90 -36.80
CA THR A 44 -20.05 -6.47 -38.01
C THR A 44 -21.16 -5.55 -38.53
N GLY A 45 -21.45 -5.61 -39.82
CA GLY A 45 -22.34 -4.64 -40.47
C GLY A 45 -21.65 -3.29 -40.73
N GLY A 46 -22.32 -2.34 -41.39
CA GLY A 46 -21.71 -1.09 -41.86
C GLY A 46 -20.66 -1.32 -42.95
N ARG A 47 -19.84 -0.32 -43.24
CA ARG A 47 -18.76 -0.39 -44.21
C ARG A 47 -17.38 -0.16 -43.58
N PRO A 48 -16.46 -1.15 -43.54
CA PRO A 48 -15.10 -0.93 -43.05
C PRO A 48 -14.33 0.07 -43.94
N PRO A 49 -13.28 0.75 -43.46
CA PRO A 49 -12.70 0.63 -42.12
C PRO A 49 -13.54 1.32 -41.02
N TYR A 50 -13.46 0.78 -39.80
CA TYR A 50 -14.10 1.38 -38.65
C TYR A 50 -13.10 2.24 -37.87
N THR A 51 -13.58 3.36 -37.33
CA THR A 51 -12.84 4.21 -36.38
C THR A 51 -13.48 4.11 -35.01
N TYR A 52 -12.65 4.17 -33.97
CA TYR A 52 -13.05 4.00 -32.59
C TYR A 52 -12.68 5.23 -31.79
N LYS A 53 -13.60 5.78 -31.04
CA LYS A 53 -13.32 6.90 -30.14
C LYS A 53 -13.83 6.54 -28.75
N TRP A 54 -12.90 6.19 -27.89
CA TRP A 54 -13.18 5.86 -26.48
C TRP A 54 -13.29 7.11 -25.64
N SER A 55 -14.21 7.11 -24.65
CA SER A 55 -14.25 8.10 -23.58
C SER A 55 -13.21 7.77 -22.51
N ASN A 56 -12.71 8.82 -21.87
CA ASN A 56 -11.91 8.78 -20.64
C ASN A 56 -10.87 7.66 -20.53
N GLN A 57 -9.60 8.01 -20.67
CA GLN A 57 -8.41 7.23 -20.24
C GLN A 57 -8.27 5.78 -20.75
N ALA A 58 -9.12 5.31 -21.65
CA ALA A 58 -8.91 4.02 -22.31
C ALA A 58 -7.75 4.12 -23.29
N THR A 59 -6.76 3.27 -23.18
CA THR A 59 -5.61 3.21 -24.10
C THR A 59 -5.66 1.93 -24.93
N PRO A 60 -5.37 1.99 -26.25
CA PRO A 60 -5.23 3.16 -27.13
C PRO A 60 -6.59 3.74 -27.53
N LEU A 61 -6.65 5.06 -27.73
CA LEU A 61 -7.88 5.82 -28.01
C LEU A 61 -8.58 5.49 -29.34
N ASN A 62 -7.91 4.87 -30.29
CA ASN A 62 -8.43 4.55 -31.62
C ASN A 62 -8.18 3.09 -32.00
N SER A 63 -8.67 2.17 -31.19
CA SER A 63 -8.52 0.73 -31.40
C SER A 63 -9.82 0.01 -31.06
N ASN A 64 -10.06 -1.13 -31.72
CA ASN A 64 -11.13 -2.06 -31.34
C ASN A 64 -10.85 -2.78 -30.01
N ARG A 65 -9.73 -2.50 -29.37
CA ARG A 65 -9.36 -3.05 -28.07
C ARG A 65 -8.90 -1.93 -27.15
N ALA A 66 -9.54 -1.81 -26.00
CA ALA A 66 -9.13 -0.92 -24.91
C ALA A 66 -8.54 -1.73 -23.75
N THR A 67 -7.47 -1.23 -23.15
CA THR A 67 -6.77 -1.84 -22.01
C THR A 67 -6.58 -0.80 -20.90
N GLY A 68 -6.22 -1.23 -19.71
CA GLY A 68 -6.03 -0.33 -18.58
C GLY A 68 -7.34 0.23 -18.01
N LEU A 69 -8.45 -0.47 -18.22
CA LEU A 69 -9.76 -0.03 -17.78
C LEU A 69 -9.94 -0.35 -16.29
N VAL A 70 -10.51 0.60 -15.57
CA VAL A 70 -10.75 0.48 -14.13
C VAL A 70 -12.01 -0.34 -13.87
N GLU A 71 -11.90 -1.29 -12.98
CA GLU A 71 -13.00 -2.14 -12.51
C GLU A 71 -14.14 -1.29 -11.95
N GLY A 72 -15.38 -1.67 -12.26
CA GLY A 72 -16.57 -0.95 -11.80
C GLY A 72 -16.89 0.36 -12.52
N ILE A 73 -15.97 0.89 -13.35
CA ILE A 73 -16.17 2.10 -14.13
C ILE A 73 -16.89 1.79 -15.45
N SER A 74 -17.75 2.71 -15.89
CA SER A 74 -18.39 2.65 -17.20
C SER A 74 -17.60 3.45 -18.22
N TYR A 75 -17.34 2.83 -19.36
CA TYR A 75 -16.66 3.43 -20.50
C TYR A 75 -17.58 3.40 -21.73
N ASP A 76 -17.57 4.45 -22.52
CA ASP A 76 -18.28 4.50 -23.77
C ASP A 76 -17.29 4.56 -24.95
N VAL A 77 -17.70 3.95 -26.06
CA VAL A 77 -16.99 4.01 -27.32
C VAL A 77 -17.95 4.40 -28.43
N ILE A 78 -17.54 5.33 -29.29
CA ILE A 78 -18.21 5.68 -30.51
C ILE A 78 -17.48 4.96 -31.65
N ILE A 79 -18.21 4.10 -32.36
CA ILE A 79 -17.69 3.34 -33.50
C ILE A 79 -18.32 3.94 -34.75
N THR A 80 -17.49 4.39 -35.69
CA THR A 80 -17.94 5.05 -36.91
C THR A 80 -17.42 4.24 -38.11
N ASP A 81 -18.28 3.97 -39.09
CA ASP A 81 -17.94 3.30 -40.34
C ASP A 81 -17.40 4.28 -41.38
N ALA A 82 -16.94 3.74 -42.52
CA ALA A 82 -16.39 4.55 -43.64
C ALA A 82 -17.43 5.49 -44.31
N GLN A 83 -18.71 5.31 -44.02
CA GLN A 83 -19.80 6.17 -44.54
C GLN A 83 -20.23 7.25 -43.53
N GLY A 84 -19.63 7.26 -42.30
CA GLY A 84 -19.98 8.20 -41.25
C GLY A 84 -21.14 7.75 -40.37
N ASN A 85 -21.70 6.54 -40.54
CA ASN A 85 -22.68 6.00 -39.62
C ASN A 85 -21.98 5.63 -38.31
N SER A 86 -22.57 6.02 -37.17
CA SER A 86 -21.95 5.78 -35.87
C SER A 86 -22.89 5.07 -34.92
N VAL A 87 -22.32 4.24 -34.05
CA VAL A 87 -22.98 3.61 -32.92
C VAL A 87 -22.18 3.84 -31.64
N THR A 88 -22.88 4.23 -30.58
CA THR A 88 -22.26 4.35 -29.24
C THR A 88 -22.57 3.09 -28.45
N ARG A 89 -21.56 2.55 -27.76
CA ARG A 89 -21.69 1.47 -26.79
C ARG A 89 -21.12 1.90 -25.46
N VAL A 90 -21.79 1.48 -24.40
CA VAL A 90 -21.35 1.72 -23.02
C VAL A 90 -21.07 0.36 -22.40
N PHE A 91 -19.89 0.22 -21.80
CA PHE A 91 -19.46 -0.98 -21.11
C PHE A 91 -19.16 -0.64 -19.65
N LYS A 92 -19.50 -1.55 -18.76
CA LYS A 92 -19.01 -1.52 -17.38
C LYS A 92 -18.04 -2.68 -17.23
N VAL A 93 -16.81 -2.41 -16.78
CA VAL A 93 -15.85 -3.47 -16.45
C VAL A 93 -16.42 -4.23 -15.26
N PRO A 94 -16.67 -5.56 -15.40
CA PRO A 94 -17.30 -6.32 -14.33
C PRO A 94 -16.42 -6.32 -13.09
N THR A 95 -17.02 -6.00 -11.95
CA THR A 95 -16.49 -6.38 -10.64
C THR A 95 -16.91 -7.81 -10.38
N GLU A 96 -16.08 -8.62 -9.71
CA GLU A 96 -16.53 -9.92 -9.27
C GLU A 96 -17.74 -9.73 -8.35
N ALA A 97 -18.86 -10.35 -8.66
CA ALA A 97 -20.12 -10.18 -7.93
C ALA A 97 -19.98 -10.48 -6.42
N ILE A 98 -19.07 -11.38 -6.06
CA ILE A 98 -18.73 -11.70 -4.66
C ILE A 98 -18.04 -10.52 -3.98
N THR A 99 -17.13 -9.85 -4.69
CA THR A 99 -16.41 -8.67 -4.17
C THR A 99 -17.36 -7.48 -3.97
N GLU A 100 -18.28 -7.24 -4.89
CA GLU A 100 -19.31 -6.18 -4.75
C GLU A 100 -20.23 -6.44 -3.56
N VAL A 101 -20.72 -7.68 -3.40
CA VAL A 101 -21.58 -8.06 -2.27
C VAL A 101 -20.83 -7.91 -0.95
N PHE A 102 -19.58 -8.40 -0.89
CA PHE A 102 -18.75 -8.28 0.29
C PHE A 102 -18.44 -6.82 0.63
N ASN A 103 -17.99 -6.03 -0.34
CA ASN A 103 -17.72 -4.60 -0.15
C ASN A 103 -18.98 -3.84 0.26
N GLY A 104 -20.11 -4.08 -0.40
CA GLY A 104 -21.39 -3.46 -0.04
C GLY A 104 -21.82 -3.74 1.39
N ALA A 105 -21.61 -4.96 1.87
CA ALA A 105 -21.92 -5.37 3.23
C ALA A 105 -20.94 -4.79 4.27
N MET A 106 -19.66 -4.71 3.93
CA MET A 106 -18.60 -4.28 4.86
C MET A 106 -18.36 -2.77 4.90
N THR A 107 -18.58 -2.08 3.78
CA THR A 107 -18.31 -0.62 3.67
C THR A 107 -18.97 0.21 4.77
N PRO A 108 -20.25 0.05 5.15
CA PRO A 108 -20.85 0.85 6.21
C PRO A 108 -20.16 0.67 7.56
N ALA A 109 -19.82 -0.57 7.91
CA ALA A 109 -19.13 -0.87 9.17
C ALA A 109 -17.69 -0.34 9.17
N VAL A 110 -16.97 -0.51 8.06
CA VAL A 110 -15.60 0.01 7.89
C VAL A 110 -15.59 1.52 7.91
N SER A 111 -16.54 2.18 7.24
CA SER A 111 -16.65 3.65 7.24
C SER A 111 -16.98 4.20 8.64
N ALA A 112 -17.90 3.56 9.37
CA ALA A 112 -18.24 3.99 10.73
C ALA A 112 -17.05 3.83 11.70
N LEU A 113 -16.31 2.72 11.61
CA LEU A 113 -15.08 2.51 12.40
C LEU A 113 -13.99 3.49 11.97
N GLY A 114 -13.81 3.68 10.67
CA GLY A 114 -12.85 4.62 10.12
C GLY A 114 -13.10 6.05 10.58
N ALA A 115 -14.35 6.49 10.60
CA ALA A 115 -14.72 7.81 11.09
C ALA A 115 -14.29 8.07 12.55
N VAL A 116 -14.24 7.03 13.38
CA VAL A 116 -13.76 7.14 14.77
C VAL A 116 -12.24 6.99 14.87
N LEU A 117 -11.68 5.97 14.23
CA LEU A 117 -10.27 5.62 14.38
C LEU A 117 -9.34 6.63 13.68
N PHE A 118 -9.78 7.14 12.51
CA PHE A 118 -9.03 8.11 11.72
C PHE A 118 -9.48 9.56 11.95
N TRP A 119 -10.42 9.79 12.89
CA TRP A 119 -10.78 11.14 13.30
C TRP A 119 -9.55 11.88 13.82
N ASP A 120 -9.40 13.12 13.40
CA ASP A 120 -8.33 14.00 13.83
C ASP A 120 -8.85 15.01 14.85
N PRO A 121 -8.56 14.81 16.15
CA PRO A 121 -9.05 15.71 17.20
C PRO A 121 -8.41 17.09 17.15
N PHE A 122 -7.20 17.23 16.62
CA PHE A 122 -6.49 18.50 16.53
C PHE A 122 -7.02 19.35 15.38
N ALA A 123 -7.26 18.75 14.21
CA ALA A 123 -7.89 19.42 13.10
C ALA A 123 -9.35 19.79 13.44
N ALA A 124 -10.09 18.88 14.08
CA ALA A 124 -11.47 19.15 14.52
C ALA A 124 -11.58 20.27 15.56
N SER A 125 -10.53 20.49 16.37
CA SER A 125 -10.45 21.62 17.32
C SER A 125 -9.90 22.91 16.71
N GLY A 126 -9.56 22.92 15.42
CA GLY A 126 -9.03 24.10 14.73
C GLY A 126 -7.56 24.43 15.07
N ILE A 127 -6.82 23.50 15.67
CA ILE A 127 -5.40 23.71 16.01
C ILE A 127 -4.54 23.85 14.75
N TYR A 128 -4.90 23.14 13.66
CA TYR A 128 -4.27 23.25 12.36
C TYR A 128 -5.25 22.86 11.24
N ASP A 129 -4.90 23.24 9.99
CA ASP A 129 -5.63 22.84 8.80
C ASP A 129 -4.99 21.55 8.22
N PRO A 130 -5.72 20.42 8.13
CA PRO A 130 -5.19 19.17 7.58
C PRO A 130 -5.09 19.18 6.05
N VAL A 131 -5.63 20.19 5.36
CA VAL A 131 -5.63 20.30 3.90
C VAL A 131 -4.19 20.45 3.39
N VAL A 132 -3.85 19.66 2.37
CA VAL A 132 -2.54 19.74 1.73
C VAL A 132 -2.55 20.80 0.65
N TYR A 133 -1.68 21.79 0.80
CA TYR A 133 -1.43 22.83 -0.20
C TYR A 133 -0.15 22.54 -0.96
N ILE A 134 -0.15 22.81 -2.26
CA ILE A 134 1.02 22.74 -3.13
C ILE A 134 1.36 24.12 -3.65
N ASN A 135 2.65 24.45 -3.68
CA ASN A 135 3.15 25.73 -4.16
C ASN A 135 3.60 25.66 -5.63
N SER A 136 3.78 24.44 -6.15
CA SER A 136 4.24 24.23 -7.52
C SER A 136 3.72 22.90 -8.06
N GLU A 137 3.77 22.78 -9.37
CA GLU A 137 3.43 21.59 -10.13
C GLU A 137 4.52 21.34 -11.17
N LYS A 138 5.00 20.10 -11.26
CA LYS A 138 5.95 19.71 -12.30
C LYS A 138 5.22 19.33 -13.58
N VAL A 139 5.74 19.74 -14.70
CA VAL A 139 5.17 19.51 -16.03
C VAL A 139 5.81 18.26 -16.64
N PRO A 140 5.01 17.19 -16.86
CA PRO A 140 5.49 15.98 -17.51
C PRO A 140 5.54 16.12 -19.01
N ILE A 141 6.27 15.23 -19.68
CA ILE A 141 6.22 15.06 -21.14
C ILE A 141 4.80 14.64 -21.54
N PRO A 142 4.14 15.31 -22.49
CA PRO A 142 2.81 14.94 -22.95
C PRO A 142 2.80 13.52 -23.53
N GLY A 143 1.86 12.69 -23.08
CA GLY A 143 1.71 11.31 -23.55
C GLY A 143 2.82 10.35 -23.11
N TRP A 144 3.70 10.76 -22.20
CA TRP A 144 4.73 9.88 -21.66
C TRP A 144 4.13 8.73 -20.83
N SER A 145 4.66 7.53 -21.07
CA SER A 145 4.38 6.32 -20.31
C SER A 145 5.68 5.52 -20.12
N PRO A 146 5.92 4.90 -18.95
CA PRO A 146 7.10 4.05 -18.73
C PRO A 146 7.25 2.89 -19.71
N GLU A 147 6.17 2.50 -20.38
CA GLU A 147 6.11 1.39 -21.34
C GLU A 147 6.44 1.84 -22.78
N VAL A 148 6.52 3.13 -23.02
CA VAL A 148 6.81 3.68 -24.35
C VAL A 148 8.32 3.89 -24.47
N SER A 149 8.93 3.12 -25.36
CA SER A 149 10.35 3.17 -25.68
C SER A 149 10.65 4.36 -26.60
N ASN A 150 10.67 5.59 -26.07
CA ASN A 150 10.96 6.79 -26.85
C ASN A 150 12.05 7.62 -26.19
N ARG A 151 12.84 8.28 -27.01
CA ARG A 151 13.82 9.26 -26.57
C ARG A 151 13.26 10.67 -26.78
N TYR A 152 13.26 11.48 -25.72
CA TYR A 152 12.81 12.86 -25.77
C TYR A 152 13.96 13.80 -25.47
N VAL A 153 14.10 14.85 -26.27
CA VAL A 153 15.12 15.89 -26.14
C VAL A 153 14.44 17.26 -26.08
N LEU A 154 14.81 18.09 -25.13
CA LEU A 154 14.38 19.48 -25.11
C LEU A 154 15.09 20.25 -26.21
N LYS A 155 14.37 20.67 -27.23
CA LYS A 155 14.92 21.47 -28.32
C LYS A 155 15.13 22.93 -27.94
N LYS A 156 14.06 23.55 -27.44
CA LYS A 156 14.05 24.97 -27.11
C LYS A 156 12.98 25.34 -26.11
N TRP A 157 13.31 26.26 -25.23
CA TRP A 157 12.30 26.94 -24.41
C TRP A 157 11.59 28.03 -25.23
N ILE A 158 10.27 28.07 -25.21
CA ILE A 158 9.46 29.11 -25.84
C ILE A 158 9.37 30.33 -24.93
N ARG A 159 9.31 30.08 -23.61
CA ARG A 159 9.25 31.12 -22.58
C ARG A 159 10.52 31.08 -21.75
N PRO A 160 11.11 32.27 -21.44
CA PRO A 160 12.28 32.32 -20.55
C PRO A 160 11.89 31.91 -19.11
N GLU A 161 12.88 31.48 -18.36
CA GLU A 161 12.74 31.17 -16.93
C GLU A 161 12.20 32.41 -16.16
N GLY A 162 11.33 32.17 -15.19
CA GLY A 162 10.68 33.24 -14.42
C GLY A 162 9.51 33.93 -15.14
N SER A 163 9.15 33.49 -16.37
CA SER A 163 7.99 34.05 -17.09
C SER A 163 6.67 33.63 -16.46
N PRO A 164 5.70 34.55 -16.38
CA PRO A 164 4.33 34.18 -16.04
C PRO A 164 3.70 33.39 -17.19
N VAL A 165 3.01 32.29 -16.86
CA VAL A 165 2.30 31.43 -17.80
C VAL A 165 0.86 31.20 -17.35
N SER A 166 -0.03 30.99 -18.29
CA SER A 166 -1.40 30.56 -18.06
C SER A 166 -1.59 29.14 -18.55
N LYS A 167 -2.60 28.43 -18.06
CA LYS A 167 -2.93 27.08 -18.54
C LYS A 167 -3.14 27.09 -20.05
N GLY A 168 -2.43 26.23 -20.75
CA GLY A 168 -2.47 26.12 -22.22
C GLY A 168 -1.44 26.96 -22.97
N ASP A 169 -0.70 27.86 -22.28
CA ASP A 169 0.38 28.62 -22.92
C ASP A 169 1.51 27.69 -23.36
N PRO A 170 2.06 27.84 -24.59
CA PRO A 170 3.20 27.05 -25.04
C PRO A 170 4.46 27.45 -24.25
N ILE A 171 5.16 26.45 -23.69
CA ILE A 171 6.33 26.66 -22.82
C ILE A 171 7.62 26.13 -23.43
N ALA A 172 7.56 25.02 -24.17
CA ALA A 172 8.75 24.40 -24.73
C ALA A 172 8.44 23.61 -26.01
N HIS A 173 9.48 23.40 -26.85
CA HIS A 173 9.51 22.44 -27.93
C HIS A 173 10.40 21.26 -27.54
N ILE A 174 9.87 20.04 -27.63
CA ILE A 174 10.61 18.79 -27.42
C ILE A 174 10.56 17.97 -28.70
N SER A 175 11.59 17.16 -28.98
CA SER A 175 11.54 16.19 -30.06
C SER A 175 11.46 14.77 -29.52
N GLY A 176 10.57 13.97 -30.10
CA GLY A 176 10.54 12.53 -29.92
C GLY A 176 11.56 11.80 -30.77
N GLU A 177 11.62 10.48 -30.67
CA GLU A 177 12.58 9.60 -31.40
C GLU A 177 12.43 9.66 -32.92
N SER A 178 11.21 9.84 -33.43
CA SER A 178 10.89 10.02 -34.85
C SER A 178 11.27 11.40 -35.40
N GLY A 179 11.83 12.28 -34.54
CA GLY A 179 12.19 13.65 -34.93
C GLY A 179 11.01 14.61 -35.02
N GLU A 180 9.82 14.19 -34.67
CA GLU A 180 8.64 15.05 -34.59
C GLU A 180 8.79 16.13 -33.51
N ASP A 181 8.33 17.34 -33.81
CA ASP A 181 8.32 18.45 -32.87
C ASP A 181 7.00 18.47 -32.07
N ILE A 182 7.13 18.30 -30.77
CA ILE A 182 6.01 18.35 -29.83
C ILE A 182 6.08 19.67 -29.07
N THR A 183 5.02 20.47 -29.17
CA THR A 183 4.88 21.65 -28.33
C THR A 183 4.27 21.27 -27.00
N VAL A 184 4.96 21.57 -25.92
CA VAL A 184 4.46 21.37 -24.56
C VAL A 184 3.83 22.65 -24.07
N ASN A 185 2.61 22.51 -23.54
CA ASN A 185 1.87 23.63 -23.00
C ASN A 185 1.83 23.58 -21.47
N SER A 186 1.72 24.74 -20.85
CA SER A 186 1.57 24.86 -19.41
C SER A 186 0.30 24.15 -18.92
N THR A 187 0.43 23.38 -17.86
CA THR A 187 -0.67 22.64 -17.21
C THR A 187 -1.51 23.56 -16.32
N SER A 188 -0.91 24.67 -15.84
CA SER A 188 -1.58 25.59 -14.91
C SER A 188 -1.07 27.02 -15.05
N ARG A 189 -1.66 27.95 -14.29
CA ARG A 189 -1.22 29.34 -14.19
C ARG A 189 -0.19 29.48 -13.07
N GLY A 190 0.90 30.19 -13.34
CA GLY A 190 1.97 30.48 -12.38
C GLY A 190 3.23 31.01 -13.06
N THR A 191 4.36 30.89 -12.40
CA THR A 191 5.68 31.27 -12.91
C THR A 191 6.43 30.03 -13.36
N LEU A 192 6.94 30.05 -14.61
CA LEU A 192 7.68 28.93 -15.21
C LEU A 192 9.12 28.87 -14.65
N MET A 193 9.51 27.70 -14.20
CA MET A 193 10.88 27.37 -13.80
C MET A 193 11.42 26.26 -14.72
N HIS A 194 12.66 26.44 -15.20
CA HIS A 194 13.34 25.47 -16.04
C HIS A 194 14.08 24.46 -15.14
N LEU A 195 13.77 23.18 -15.24
CA LEU A 195 14.47 22.12 -14.51
C LEU A 195 15.68 21.59 -15.28
N ILE A 196 15.70 21.77 -16.62
CA ILE A 196 16.77 21.29 -17.49
C ILE A 196 17.13 22.35 -18.55
N GLY A 197 18.35 22.28 -19.08
CA GLY A 197 18.81 23.16 -20.17
C GLY A 197 18.40 22.70 -21.56
N GLU A 198 18.40 23.61 -22.54
CA GLU A 198 18.18 23.30 -23.95
C GLU A 198 19.20 22.27 -24.47
N GLY A 199 18.76 21.37 -25.32
CA GLY A 199 19.58 20.27 -25.86
C GLY A 199 19.70 19.08 -24.90
N ALA A 200 19.18 19.17 -23.67
CA ALA A 200 19.22 18.07 -22.71
C ALA A 200 18.27 16.93 -23.13
N VAL A 201 18.71 15.69 -22.92
CA VAL A 201 17.85 14.50 -23.03
C VAL A 201 16.93 14.48 -21.83
N ILE A 202 15.62 14.59 -22.08
CA ILE A 202 14.60 14.54 -21.03
C ILE A 202 14.36 13.09 -20.62
N TYR A 203 14.23 12.20 -21.60
CA TYR A 203 14.01 10.78 -21.39
C TYR A 203 14.68 9.96 -22.48
N ASP A 204 15.25 8.81 -22.11
CA ASP A 204 15.86 7.86 -23.02
C ASP A 204 15.60 6.44 -22.49
N SER A 205 14.97 5.60 -23.30
CA SER A 205 14.61 4.23 -22.93
C SER A 205 15.82 3.37 -22.54
N ASP A 206 16.98 3.60 -23.16
CA ASP A 206 18.20 2.83 -22.89
C ASP A 206 18.81 3.15 -21.52
N ASN A 207 18.46 4.30 -20.93
CA ASN A 207 18.86 4.76 -19.60
C ASN A 207 17.68 4.99 -18.65
N SER A 208 16.55 4.38 -18.94
CA SER A 208 15.25 4.65 -18.28
C SER A 208 15.29 4.54 -16.75
N LYS A 209 16.01 3.56 -16.20
CA LYS A 209 16.04 3.34 -14.75
C LYS A 209 16.70 4.49 -13.98
N ASP A 210 17.75 5.08 -14.52
CA ASP A 210 18.45 6.20 -13.87
C ASP A 210 17.75 7.55 -14.12
N LEU A 211 17.12 7.72 -15.28
CA LEU A 211 16.40 8.94 -15.65
C LEU A 211 15.05 9.04 -14.93
N ILE A 212 14.33 7.93 -14.79
CA ILE A 212 13.09 7.87 -14.00
C ILE A 212 13.38 8.16 -12.53
N LYS A 213 14.47 7.62 -11.98
CA LYS A 213 14.91 7.91 -10.61
C LYS A 213 15.15 9.39 -10.35
N ARG A 214 15.58 10.15 -11.37
CA ARG A 214 15.83 11.59 -11.28
C ARG A 214 14.59 12.44 -11.60
N GLY A 215 13.43 11.83 -11.88
CA GLY A 215 12.25 12.58 -12.34
C GLY A 215 12.45 13.21 -13.71
N ALA A 216 13.31 12.64 -14.56
CA ALA A 216 13.75 13.24 -15.82
C ALA A 216 12.61 13.42 -16.86
N HIS A 217 11.47 12.74 -16.68
CA HIS A 217 10.26 12.99 -17.47
C HIS A 217 9.55 14.30 -17.08
N LEU A 218 10.01 14.94 -16.01
CA LEU A 218 9.53 16.21 -15.49
C LEU A 218 10.58 17.27 -15.79
N PHE A 219 10.38 18.06 -16.81
CA PHE A 219 11.39 18.96 -17.35
C PHE A 219 11.17 20.44 -17.01
N ALA A 220 9.98 20.78 -16.55
CA ALA A 220 9.59 22.10 -16.11
C ALA A 220 8.85 22.06 -14.79
N GLU A 221 8.83 23.18 -14.06
CA GLU A 221 8.03 23.38 -12.87
C GLU A 221 7.27 24.70 -12.99
N ILE A 222 6.01 24.71 -12.57
CA ILE A 222 5.17 25.91 -12.52
C ILE A 222 4.93 26.22 -11.07
N THR A 223 5.53 27.31 -10.58
CA THR A 223 5.32 27.81 -9.22
C THR A 223 4.06 28.68 -9.20
N TYR A 224 3.16 28.41 -8.28
CA TYR A 224 1.92 29.15 -8.12
C TYR A 224 2.13 30.45 -7.38
N ASP A 225 1.38 31.50 -7.78
CA ASP A 225 1.37 32.80 -7.09
C ASP A 225 0.73 32.66 -5.69
N GLU A 226 -0.26 31.76 -5.57
CA GLU A 226 -0.91 31.38 -4.31
C GLU A 226 -0.94 29.85 -4.18
N PRO A 227 -0.72 29.30 -2.97
CA PRO A 227 -0.80 27.85 -2.74
C PRO A 227 -2.16 27.30 -3.18
N LYS A 228 -2.15 26.20 -3.93
CA LYS A 228 -3.36 25.50 -4.35
C LYS A 228 -3.63 24.28 -3.48
N VAL A 229 -4.89 24.01 -3.22
CA VAL A 229 -5.31 22.78 -2.55
C VAL A 229 -5.01 21.60 -3.47
N LEU A 230 -4.27 20.63 -2.95
CA LEU A 230 -4.09 19.35 -3.63
C LEU A 230 -5.39 18.55 -3.55
N THR A 231 -5.92 18.13 -4.68
CA THR A 231 -7.17 17.37 -4.73
C THR A 231 -6.97 15.98 -5.31
N HIS A 232 -7.79 15.03 -4.84
CA HIS A 232 -7.92 13.71 -5.46
C HIS A 232 -8.58 13.82 -6.85
N PRO A 233 -8.50 12.77 -7.71
CA PRO A 233 -9.17 12.77 -9.02
C PRO A 233 -10.70 13.00 -8.96
N ASN A 234 -11.34 12.69 -7.83
CA ASN A 234 -12.76 12.95 -7.57
C ASN A 234 -13.06 14.40 -7.14
N GLY A 235 -12.03 15.25 -7.01
CA GLY A 235 -12.14 16.66 -6.61
C GLY A 235 -12.08 16.93 -5.11
N ASP A 236 -12.05 15.90 -4.27
CA ASP A 236 -11.95 16.06 -2.82
C ASP A 236 -10.54 16.53 -2.40
N PRO A 237 -10.43 17.43 -1.41
CA PRO A 237 -9.12 17.84 -0.89
C PRO A 237 -8.33 16.67 -0.33
N VAL A 238 -7.05 16.59 -0.68
CA VAL A 238 -6.13 15.69 0.00
C VAL A 238 -5.87 16.24 1.40
N THR A 239 -6.17 15.44 2.41
CA THR A 239 -5.95 15.83 3.81
C THR A 239 -4.89 14.95 4.46
N LYS A 240 -4.05 15.56 5.30
CA LYS A 240 -3.08 14.86 6.16
C LYS A 240 -3.43 15.15 7.61
N GLY A 241 -4.27 14.28 8.16
CA GLY A 241 -4.67 14.35 9.57
C GLY A 241 -3.77 13.50 10.47
N ILE A 242 -3.86 13.75 11.78
CA ILE A 242 -3.26 12.93 12.83
C ILE A 242 -4.33 11.98 13.37
N PRO A 243 -4.38 10.70 12.92
CA PRO A 243 -5.44 9.78 13.33
C PRO A 243 -5.48 9.58 14.83
N PHE A 244 -6.67 9.63 15.42
CA PHE A 244 -6.88 9.39 16.86
C PHE A 244 -6.22 8.11 17.35
N ILE A 245 -6.30 7.04 16.54
CA ILE A 245 -5.69 5.76 16.91
C ILE A 245 -4.17 5.85 17.09
N VAL A 246 -3.47 6.65 16.26
CA VAL A 246 -2.03 6.86 16.37
C VAL A 246 -1.71 7.60 17.67
N ILE A 247 -2.47 8.66 17.97
CA ILE A 247 -2.31 9.42 19.22
C ILE A 247 -2.49 8.49 20.43
N TRP A 248 -3.55 7.68 20.41
CA TRP A 248 -3.86 6.73 21.48
C TRP A 248 -2.73 5.72 21.70
N LEU A 249 -2.24 5.10 20.63
CA LEU A 249 -1.17 4.11 20.71
C LEU A 249 0.14 4.72 21.21
N VAL A 250 0.50 5.92 20.75
CA VAL A 250 1.73 6.62 21.18
C VAL A 250 1.65 7.04 22.65
N LEU A 251 0.52 7.62 23.04
CA LEU A 251 0.31 8.00 24.45
C LEU A 251 0.32 6.78 25.37
N GLY A 252 -0.33 5.69 24.96
CA GLY A 252 -0.32 4.43 25.69
C GLY A 252 1.06 3.83 25.84
N ALA A 253 1.83 3.79 24.73
CA ALA A 253 3.20 3.27 24.72
C ALA A 253 4.14 4.12 25.59
N THR A 254 4.02 5.44 25.50
CA THR A 254 4.77 6.37 26.36
C THR A 254 4.41 6.21 27.83
N PHE A 255 3.10 6.14 28.13
CA PHE A 255 2.62 5.90 29.50
C PHE A 255 3.19 4.61 30.07
N PHE A 256 3.12 3.49 29.33
CA PHE A 256 3.64 2.22 29.82
C PHE A 256 5.17 2.25 29.96
N THR A 257 5.89 2.90 29.07
CA THR A 257 7.35 3.03 29.15
C THR A 257 7.75 3.76 30.45
N ILE A 258 7.11 4.87 30.74
CA ILE A 258 7.37 5.64 31.99
C ILE A 258 6.89 4.86 33.21
N ARG A 259 5.67 4.33 33.19
CA ARG A 259 5.05 3.62 34.33
C ARG A 259 5.80 2.35 34.71
N MET A 260 6.37 1.64 33.74
CA MET A 260 7.17 0.43 33.96
C MET A 260 8.66 0.73 34.18
N GLY A 261 9.06 2.00 34.30
CA GLY A 261 10.42 2.41 34.58
C GLY A 261 11.41 1.98 33.48
N PHE A 262 11.04 2.22 32.21
CA PHE A 262 11.84 1.87 31.02
C PHE A 262 12.18 0.39 30.96
N ILE A 263 11.17 -0.45 31.15
CA ILE A 263 11.30 -1.92 31.13
C ILE A 263 11.89 -2.43 29.81
N ASN A 264 11.62 -1.75 28.70
CA ASN A 264 12.17 -2.02 27.37
C ASN A 264 13.71 -2.01 27.34
N ILE A 265 14.35 -1.17 28.15
CA ILE A 265 15.82 -1.10 28.27
C ILE A 265 16.30 -2.06 29.36
N ARG A 266 15.75 -1.94 30.55
CA ARG A 266 16.19 -2.71 31.73
C ARG A 266 15.97 -4.21 31.59
N GLY A 267 14.86 -4.60 30.94
CA GLY A 267 14.45 -5.98 30.76
C GLY A 267 15.08 -6.69 29.58
N PHE A 268 15.72 -5.98 28.66
CA PHE A 268 16.15 -6.51 27.37
C PHE A 268 17.07 -7.76 27.47
N ARG A 269 18.07 -7.72 28.35
CA ARG A 269 18.96 -8.86 28.56
C ARG A 269 18.22 -10.09 29.10
N HIS A 270 17.28 -9.87 30.01
CA HIS A 270 16.46 -10.94 30.58
C HIS A 270 15.51 -11.52 29.54
N SER A 271 14.94 -10.69 28.66
CA SER A 271 14.12 -11.13 27.53
C SER A 271 14.86 -12.13 26.62
N LEU A 272 16.12 -11.87 26.31
CA LEU A 272 16.93 -12.79 25.50
C LEU A 272 17.19 -14.12 26.21
N GLN A 273 17.38 -14.11 27.53
CA GLN A 273 17.56 -15.34 28.32
C GLN A 273 16.28 -16.20 28.31
N LEU A 274 15.12 -15.58 28.52
CA LEU A 274 13.82 -16.25 28.46
C LEU A 274 13.52 -16.82 27.08
N ALA A 275 13.74 -16.04 26.02
CA ALA A 275 13.54 -16.50 24.66
C ALA A 275 14.45 -17.68 24.26
N ARG A 276 15.64 -17.78 24.88
CA ARG A 276 16.57 -18.92 24.72
C ARG A 276 16.20 -20.16 25.54
N GLY A 277 15.12 -20.09 26.34
CA GLY A 277 14.67 -21.21 27.16
C GLY A 277 15.44 -21.40 28.47
N THR A 278 16.23 -20.42 28.93
CA THR A 278 17.05 -20.55 30.16
C THR A 278 16.20 -20.85 31.40
N TYR A 279 14.93 -20.44 31.37
CA TYR A 279 13.99 -20.58 32.49
C TYR A 279 12.75 -21.40 32.11
N ASP A 280 12.83 -22.23 31.06
CA ASP A 280 11.71 -23.05 30.61
C ASP A 280 11.37 -24.11 31.67
N ASP A 281 10.08 -24.19 32.03
CA ASP A 281 9.52 -25.22 32.90
C ASP A 281 8.59 -26.13 32.07
N PRO A 282 9.01 -27.37 31.76
CA PRO A 282 8.21 -28.30 30.95
C PRO A 282 6.87 -28.67 31.57
N GLU A 283 6.77 -28.62 32.91
CA GLU A 283 5.57 -28.99 33.68
C GLU A 283 4.58 -27.80 33.81
N ALA A 284 5.01 -26.59 33.45
CA ALA A 284 4.14 -25.42 33.51
C ALA A 284 2.96 -25.54 32.53
N PRO A 285 1.77 -25.01 32.92
CA PRO A 285 0.61 -25.02 32.03
C PRO A 285 0.88 -24.17 30.78
N GLY A 286 0.50 -24.70 29.63
CA GLY A 286 0.70 -24.06 28.33
C GLY A 286 0.96 -25.08 27.20
N GLN A 287 1.05 -24.59 25.99
CA GLN A 287 1.11 -25.45 24.81
C GLN A 287 2.39 -25.27 23.98
N VAL A 288 3.09 -24.15 24.13
CA VAL A 288 4.25 -23.75 23.32
C VAL A 288 5.38 -23.21 24.21
N THR A 289 6.62 -23.22 23.73
CA THR A 289 7.77 -22.61 24.41
C THR A 289 7.75 -21.08 24.25
N HIS A 290 8.55 -20.37 25.05
CA HIS A 290 8.77 -18.93 24.93
C HIS A 290 9.22 -18.53 23.52
N PHE A 291 10.18 -19.26 22.96
CA PHE A 291 10.66 -19.03 21.58
C PHE A 291 9.57 -19.25 20.53
N GLN A 292 8.77 -20.30 20.68
CA GLN A 292 7.68 -20.60 19.74
C GLN A 292 6.57 -19.53 19.79
N ALA A 293 6.24 -19.02 20.99
CA ALA A 293 5.29 -17.92 21.15
C ALA A 293 5.80 -16.65 20.48
N LEU A 294 7.08 -16.30 20.70
CA LEU A 294 7.73 -15.16 20.06
C LEU A 294 7.75 -15.33 18.51
N ALA A 295 8.18 -16.49 18.02
CA ALA A 295 8.23 -16.74 16.58
C ALA A 295 6.83 -16.68 15.94
N THR A 296 5.79 -17.14 16.64
CA THR A 296 4.41 -17.04 16.19
C THR A 296 3.95 -15.60 16.11
N ALA A 297 4.24 -14.77 17.13
CA ALA A 297 3.90 -13.34 17.11
C ALA A 297 4.67 -12.60 16.01
N VAL A 298 5.99 -12.84 15.89
CA VAL A 298 6.83 -12.26 14.83
C VAL A 298 6.36 -12.66 13.43
N SER A 299 5.79 -13.87 13.25
CA SER A 299 5.23 -14.27 11.96
C SER A 299 4.04 -13.43 11.51
N GLY A 300 3.31 -12.84 12.45
CA GLY A 300 2.18 -11.96 12.16
C GLY A 300 2.61 -10.51 11.87
N THR A 301 3.74 -10.09 12.43
CA THR A 301 4.21 -8.70 12.33
C THR A 301 5.27 -8.51 11.25
N VAL A 302 6.28 -9.39 11.16
CA VAL A 302 7.33 -9.30 10.13
C VAL A 302 6.80 -9.76 8.77
N GLY A 303 6.51 -8.80 7.90
CA GLY A 303 5.94 -9.03 6.58
C GLY A 303 5.95 -7.78 5.72
N LEU A 304 4.82 -7.49 5.05
CA LEU A 304 4.68 -6.31 4.20
C LEU A 304 4.81 -4.99 4.95
N GLY A 305 4.47 -4.95 6.24
CA GLY A 305 4.69 -3.78 7.10
C GLY A 305 6.14 -3.32 7.11
N ASN A 306 7.07 -4.26 7.15
CA ASN A 306 8.51 -4.00 7.21
C ASN A 306 9.13 -3.67 5.84
N ILE A 307 8.49 -4.00 4.74
CA ILE A 307 9.00 -3.76 3.38
C ILE A 307 8.21 -2.62 2.74
N ALA A 308 6.98 -2.87 2.32
CA ALA A 308 6.14 -1.88 1.68
C ALA A 308 5.76 -0.74 2.62
N GLY A 309 5.45 -1.04 3.89
CA GLY A 309 5.14 -0.02 4.90
C GLY A 309 6.29 0.95 5.13
N VAL A 310 7.55 0.45 5.17
CA VAL A 310 8.75 1.29 5.28
C VAL A 310 9.00 2.09 4.01
N ALA A 311 8.81 1.46 2.83
CA ALA A 311 8.94 2.18 1.56
C ALA A 311 7.98 3.38 1.50
N VAL A 312 6.71 3.18 1.91
CA VAL A 312 5.75 4.28 2.02
C VAL A 312 6.17 5.32 3.05
N ALA A 313 6.68 4.89 4.22
CA ALA A 313 7.13 5.82 5.24
C ALA A 313 8.24 6.73 4.72
N VAL A 314 9.24 6.14 4.06
CA VAL A 314 10.39 6.89 3.54
C VAL A 314 10.00 7.75 2.33
N SER A 315 9.11 7.27 1.45
CA SER A 315 8.61 8.07 0.31
C SER A 315 7.76 9.27 0.74
N LEU A 316 6.91 9.13 1.77
CA LEU A 316 6.02 10.19 2.23
C LEU A 316 6.67 11.13 3.25
N GLY A 317 7.52 10.58 4.13
CA GLY A 317 8.14 11.30 5.24
C GLY A 317 9.64 11.54 5.07
N GLY A 318 10.23 11.11 3.94
CA GLY A 318 11.68 11.13 3.74
C GLY A 318 12.41 10.17 4.68
N ALA A 319 13.74 10.20 4.64
CA ALA A 319 14.58 9.37 5.52
C ALA A 319 14.26 9.55 7.01
N GLY A 320 13.84 10.76 7.41
CA GLY A 320 13.49 11.10 8.80
C GLY A 320 12.35 10.30 9.41
N ALA A 321 11.42 9.78 8.61
CA ALA A 321 10.36 8.89 9.09
C ALA A 321 10.92 7.65 9.80
N THR A 322 12.08 7.15 9.35
CA THR A 322 12.77 6.02 9.96
C THR A 322 13.14 6.27 11.42
N PHE A 323 13.60 7.48 11.75
CA PHE A 323 13.91 7.86 13.13
C PHE A 323 12.68 7.69 14.04
N TRP A 324 11.54 8.22 13.61
CA TRP A 324 10.29 8.15 14.39
C TRP A 324 9.71 6.74 14.43
N MET A 325 9.94 5.93 13.40
CA MET A 325 9.61 4.49 13.44
C MET A 325 10.42 3.77 14.52
N ILE A 326 11.72 4.01 14.62
CA ILE A 326 12.58 3.42 15.65
C ILE A 326 12.10 3.83 17.04
N VAL A 327 11.81 5.13 17.25
CA VAL A 327 11.28 5.62 18.53
C VAL A 327 9.96 4.95 18.88
N CYS A 328 9.05 4.83 17.93
CA CYS A 328 7.77 4.13 18.14
C CYS A 328 7.99 2.65 18.49
N GLY A 329 8.90 1.97 17.79
CA GLY A 329 9.27 0.57 18.09
C GLY A 329 9.77 0.41 19.53
N LEU A 330 10.68 1.28 19.97
CA LEU A 330 11.23 1.26 21.34
C LEU A 330 10.15 1.52 22.41
N LEU A 331 9.23 2.44 22.17
CA LEU A 331 8.09 2.70 23.06
C LEU A 331 7.11 1.52 23.04
N GLY A 332 6.86 0.94 21.86
CA GLY A 332 5.97 -0.19 21.64
C GLY A 332 6.36 -1.45 22.43
N MET A 333 7.67 -1.65 22.66
CA MET A 333 8.17 -2.76 23.49
C MET A 333 7.47 -2.78 24.87
N SER A 334 7.29 -1.64 25.52
CA SER A 334 6.63 -1.54 26.82
C SER A 334 5.13 -1.87 26.76
N SER A 335 4.45 -1.52 25.67
CA SER A 335 3.06 -1.92 25.42
C SER A 335 2.94 -3.43 25.26
N LYS A 336 3.81 -4.06 24.47
CA LYS A 336 3.88 -5.52 24.29
C LYS A 336 4.12 -6.25 25.61
N PHE A 337 5.03 -5.72 26.45
CA PHE A 337 5.25 -6.27 27.78
C PHE A 337 3.95 -6.34 28.58
N VAL A 338 3.19 -5.25 28.62
CA VAL A 338 1.95 -5.18 29.42
C VAL A 338 0.88 -6.09 28.83
N GLU A 339 0.63 -6.01 27.53
CA GLU A 339 -0.45 -6.77 26.89
C GLU A 339 -0.22 -8.28 26.97
N CYS A 340 1.01 -8.78 26.76
CA CYS A 340 1.31 -10.21 26.83
C CYS A 340 1.36 -10.72 28.27
N THR A 341 1.85 -9.91 29.21
CA THR A 341 1.72 -10.21 30.65
C THR A 341 0.27 -10.39 31.05
N LEU A 342 -0.63 -9.49 30.61
CA LEU A 342 -2.06 -9.59 30.88
C LEU A 342 -2.70 -10.78 30.17
N GLY A 343 -2.27 -11.09 28.95
CA GLY A 343 -2.71 -12.25 28.18
C GLY A 343 -2.50 -13.55 28.92
N VAL A 344 -1.32 -13.75 29.51
CA VAL A 344 -1.00 -14.92 30.33
C VAL A 344 -1.70 -14.87 31.70
N LYS A 345 -1.74 -13.70 32.36
CA LYS A 345 -2.33 -13.55 33.70
C LYS A 345 -3.81 -13.89 33.78
N TYR A 346 -4.55 -13.59 32.69
CA TYR A 346 -6.02 -13.76 32.67
C TYR A 346 -6.45 -14.89 31.72
N ARG A 347 -5.54 -15.77 31.33
CA ARG A 347 -5.86 -16.91 30.46
C ARG A 347 -6.69 -17.97 31.21
N ASP A 348 -7.54 -18.66 30.45
CA ASP A 348 -8.25 -19.85 30.89
C ASP A 348 -7.37 -21.09 30.66
N ILE A 349 -7.29 -21.96 31.63
CA ILE A 349 -6.60 -23.26 31.53
C ILE A 349 -7.69 -24.33 31.61
N LEU A 350 -7.85 -25.09 30.53
CA LEU A 350 -8.82 -26.16 30.42
C LEU A 350 -8.30 -27.47 31.05
N PRO A 351 -9.20 -28.41 31.43
CA PRO A 351 -8.81 -29.69 31.99
C PRO A 351 -7.93 -30.55 31.08
N ASP A 352 -8.01 -30.36 29.76
CA ASP A 352 -7.21 -31.04 28.76
C ASP A 352 -5.81 -30.38 28.55
N GLY A 353 -5.48 -29.38 29.32
CA GLY A 353 -4.21 -28.63 29.25
C GLY A 353 -4.15 -27.56 28.16
N ARG A 354 -5.22 -27.38 27.37
CA ARG A 354 -5.31 -26.23 26.44
C ARG A 354 -5.48 -24.94 27.20
N VAL A 355 -4.89 -23.89 26.66
CA VAL A 355 -4.98 -22.55 27.24
C VAL A 355 -5.57 -21.57 26.24
N PHE A 356 -6.43 -20.67 26.73
CA PHE A 356 -7.04 -19.60 25.94
C PHE A 356 -6.85 -18.28 26.68
N GLY A 357 -6.25 -17.31 26.02
CA GLY A 357 -5.99 -15.99 26.60
C GLY A 357 -5.98 -14.89 25.55
N GLY A 358 -5.53 -13.73 25.94
CA GLY A 358 -5.49 -12.55 25.09
C GLY A 358 -6.48 -11.48 25.53
N PRO A 359 -6.76 -10.46 24.68
CA PRO A 359 -7.58 -9.32 25.03
C PRO A 359 -9.00 -9.68 25.47
N MET A 360 -9.62 -10.68 24.86
CA MET A 360 -10.96 -11.13 25.25
C MET A 360 -11.01 -11.49 26.76
N ASN A 361 -9.98 -12.20 27.21
CA ASN A 361 -9.90 -12.68 28.59
C ASN A 361 -9.55 -11.55 29.56
N TYR A 362 -8.51 -10.75 29.29
CA TYR A 362 -8.13 -9.71 30.22
C TYR A 362 -9.12 -8.53 30.28
N LEU A 363 -9.82 -8.22 29.18
CA LEU A 363 -10.92 -7.27 29.21
C LEU A 363 -12.08 -7.79 30.04
N ARG A 364 -12.48 -9.04 29.83
CA ARG A 364 -13.57 -9.66 30.61
C ARG A 364 -13.24 -9.75 32.07
N TYR A 365 -12.18 -10.45 32.44
CA TYR A 365 -11.85 -10.74 33.85
C TYR A 365 -11.20 -9.57 34.57
N GLY A 366 -10.40 -8.77 33.85
CA GLY A 366 -9.75 -7.59 34.43
C GLY A 366 -10.75 -6.50 34.81
N LEU A 367 -11.77 -6.25 33.98
CA LEU A 367 -12.84 -5.30 34.29
C LEU A 367 -13.87 -5.85 35.31
N GLU A 368 -14.12 -7.18 35.30
CA GLU A 368 -14.97 -7.81 36.33
C GLU A 368 -14.39 -7.61 37.74
N LYS A 369 -13.06 -7.72 37.89
CA LYS A 369 -12.38 -7.42 39.18
C LYS A 369 -12.51 -5.97 39.62
N ARG A 370 -12.88 -5.06 38.70
CA ARG A 370 -13.13 -3.64 38.98
C ARG A 370 -14.62 -3.30 39.04
N ASN A 371 -15.49 -4.29 39.23
CA ASN A 371 -16.95 -4.16 39.23
C ASN A 371 -17.56 -3.62 37.93
N MET A 372 -16.84 -3.79 36.78
CA MET A 372 -17.27 -3.33 35.45
C MET A 372 -17.55 -4.51 34.51
N LYS A 373 -18.19 -5.58 35.02
CA LYS A 373 -18.42 -6.85 34.32
C LYS A 373 -19.16 -6.67 32.97
N GLY A 374 -20.18 -5.81 32.93
CA GLY A 374 -20.95 -5.54 31.71
C GLY A 374 -20.07 -4.95 30.59
N LEU A 375 -19.32 -3.90 30.94
CA LEU A 375 -18.37 -3.26 30.01
C LEU A 375 -17.30 -4.26 29.54
N GLY A 376 -16.77 -5.09 30.45
CA GLY A 376 -15.77 -6.11 30.11
C GLY A 376 -16.27 -7.11 29.07
N LYS A 377 -17.52 -7.57 29.16
CA LYS A 377 -18.11 -8.48 28.19
C LYS A 377 -18.30 -7.82 26.82
N VAL A 378 -18.79 -6.57 26.80
CA VAL A 378 -19.01 -5.84 25.55
C VAL A 378 -17.68 -5.60 24.82
N LEU A 379 -16.65 -5.10 25.53
CA LEU A 379 -15.34 -4.84 24.96
C LEU A 379 -14.64 -6.12 24.50
N ALA A 380 -14.77 -7.23 25.24
CA ALA A 380 -14.22 -8.52 24.83
C ALA A 380 -14.89 -9.04 23.55
N GLY A 381 -16.21 -8.93 23.43
CA GLY A 381 -16.94 -9.30 22.23
C GLY A 381 -16.59 -8.42 21.03
N LEU A 382 -16.53 -7.10 21.25
CA LEU A 382 -16.13 -6.16 20.21
C LEU A 382 -14.70 -6.45 19.70
N PHE A 383 -13.75 -6.65 20.62
CA PHE A 383 -12.38 -7.03 20.24
C PHE A 383 -12.35 -8.31 19.41
N ALA A 384 -13.11 -9.35 19.81
CA ALA A 384 -13.13 -10.61 19.07
C ALA A 384 -13.61 -10.42 17.62
N VAL A 385 -14.69 -9.65 17.41
CA VAL A 385 -15.23 -9.35 16.07
C VAL A 385 -14.21 -8.56 15.23
N LEU A 386 -13.63 -7.50 15.82
CA LEU A 386 -12.64 -6.66 15.15
C LEU A 386 -11.36 -7.44 14.80
N CYS A 387 -10.90 -8.32 15.70
CA CYS A 387 -9.73 -9.16 15.49
C CYS A 387 -9.93 -10.14 14.32
N VAL A 388 -11.12 -10.76 14.21
CA VAL A 388 -11.48 -11.61 13.07
C VAL A 388 -11.48 -10.79 11.77
N GLY A 389 -12.12 -9.61 11.75
CA GLY A 389 -12.14 -8.73 10.60
C GLY A 389 -10.73 -8.28 10.15
N ALA A 390 -9.88 -7.88 11.10
CA ALA A 390 -8.49 -7.50 10.85
C ALA A 390 -7.68 -8.67 10.28
N SER A 391 -7.90 -9.90 10.77
CA SER A 391 -7.22 -11.09 10.28
C SER A 391 -7.58 -11.40 8.83
N PHE A 392 -8.84 -11.21 8.42
CA PHE A 392 -9.23 -11.36 7.02
C PHE A 392 -8.60 -10.28 6.12
N GLY A 393 -8.65 -9.02 6.49
CA GLY A 393 -8.15 -7.90 5.69
C GLY A 393 -6.62 -7.82 5.69
N GLY A 394 -6.05 -7.17 6.72
CA GLY A 394 -4.62 -6.89 6.81
C GLY A 394 -3.76 -8.13 6.99
N GLY A 395 -4.24 -9.10 7.78
CA GLY A 395 -3.49 -10.31 8.07
C GLY A 395 -3.45 -11.33 6.92
N ASN A 396 -4.43 -11.37 6.04
CA ASN A 396 -4.55 -12.40 5.01
C ASN A 396 -4.69 -11.82 3.60
N MET A 397 -5.78 -11.14 3.28
CA MET A 397 -6.08 -10.69 1.91
C MET A 397 -5.00 -9.77 1.37
N PHE A 398 -4.55 -8.80 2.16
CA PHE A 398 -3.49 -7.87 1.78
C PHE A 398 -2.16 -8.59 1.53
N GLN A 399 -1.77 -9.51 2.42
CA GLN A 399 -0.52 -10.28 2.29
C GLN A 399 -0.54 -11.17 1.05
N ALA A 400 -1.66 -11.89 0.80
CA ALA A 400 -1.81 -12.77 -0.35
C ALA A 400 -1.78 -11.99 -1.67
N ASN A 401 -2.49 -10.86 -1.74
CA ASN A 401 -2.52 -9.99 -2.92
C ASN A 401 -1.12 -9.48 -3.26
N GLN A 402 -0.42 -8.88 -2.30
CA GLN A 402 0.91 -8.32 -2.55
C GLN A 402 1.95 -9.41 -2.89
N SER A 403 1.84 -10.59 -2.30
CA SER A 403 2.70 -11.73 -2.66
C SER A 403 2.46 -12.17 -4.10
N PHE A 404 1.19 -12.25 -4.51
CA PHE A 404 0.83 -12.56 -5.89
C PHE A 404 1.38 -11.53 -6.88
N GLU A 405 1.19 -10.24 -6.60
CA GLU A 405 1.65 -9.14 -7.46
C GLU A 405 3.17 -9.19 -7.69
N GLN A 406 3.94 -9.40 -6.63
CA GLN A 406 5.40 -9.50 -6.73
C GLN A 406 5.83 -10.74 -7.54
N LEU A 407 5.21 -11.89 -7.32
CA LEU A 407 5.55 -13.12 -8.04
C LEU A 407 5.07 -13.07 -9.51
N ALA A 408 3.89 -12.53 -9.78
CA ALA A 408 3.38 -12.37 -11.14
C ALA A 408 4.21 -11.38 -11.97
N GLY A 409 4.83 -10.39 -11.31
CA GLY A 409 5.79 -9.49 -11.96
C GLY A 409 7.10 -10.18 -12.37
N GLN A 410 7.49 -11.27 -11.70
CA GLN A 410 8.72 -12.03 -11.98
C GLN A 410 8.47 -13.26 -12.87
N PHE A 411 7.33 -13.91 -12.71
CA PHE A 411 7.01 -15.17 -13.38
C PHE A 411 5.77 -15.01 -14.27
N SER A 412 5.97 -14.96 -15.57
CA SER A 412 4.87 -14.78 -16.55
C SER A 412 3.78 -15.85 -16.47
N VAL A 413 4.13 -17.06 -16.01
CA VAL A 413 3.17 -18.18 -15.82
C VAL A 413 2.10 -17.87 -14.76
N LEU A 414 2.38 -16.95 -13.83
CA LEU A 414 1.43 -16.54 -12.79
C LEU A 414 0.52 -15.40 -13.25
N GLN A 415 0.86 -14.70 -14.33
CA GLN A 415 0.03 -13.61 -14.84
C GLN A 415 -1.35 -14.13 -15.24
N GLY A 416 -2.40 -13.50 -14.71
CA GLY A 416 -3.80 -13.96 -14.89
C GLY A 416 -4.23 -15.17 -14.06
N ASN A 417 -3.33 -15.79 -13.30
CA ASN A 417 -3.61 -17.01 -12.52
C ASN A 417 -3.78 -16.76 -11.00
N GLY A 418 -4.25 -15.58 -10.61
CA GLY A 418 -4.41 -15.19 -9.19
C GLY A 418 -5.33 -16.13 -8.40
N PHE A 419 -6.39 -16.63 -9.02
CA PHE A 419 -7.28 -17.62 -8.38
C PHE A 419 -6.52 -18.88 -7.96
N TRP A 420 -5.74 -19.48 -8.85
CA TRP A 420 -4.98 -20.71 -8.54
C TRP A 420 -3.88 -20.47 -7.52
N PHE A 421 -3.21 -19.32 -7.60
CA PHE A 421 -2.26 -18.90 -6.55
C PHE A 421 -2.96 -18.81 -5.19
N GLY A 422 -4.14 -18.20 -5.14
CA GLY A 422 -4.96 -18.11 -3.92
C GLY A 422 -5.36 -19.47 -3.38
N VAL A 423 -5.79 -20.40 -4.24
CA VAL A 423 -6.14 -21.77 -3.83
C VAL A 423 -4.94 -22.51 -3.24
N VAL A 424 -3.78 -22.45 -3.90
CA VAL A 424 -2.56 -23.12 -3.41
C VAL A 424 -2.13 -22.55 -2.05
N THR A 425 -2.09 -21.22 -1.92
CA THR A 425 -1.73 -20.58 -0.65
C THR A 425 -2.75 -20.88 0.45
N ALA A 426 -4.05 -20.90 0.14
CA ALA A 426 -5.10 -21.27 1.10
C ALA A 426 -4.94 -22.70 1.62
N ILE A 427 -4.60 -23.66 0.74
CA ILE A 427 -4.32 -25.04 1.14
C ILE A 427 -3.09 -25.11 2.07
N LEU A 428 -1.98 -24.45 1.70
CA LEU A 428 -0.76 -24.44 2.50
C LEU A 428 -1.01 -23.84 3.89
N VAL A 429 -1.70 -22.72 3.97
CA VAL A 429 -2.06 -22.09 5.24
C VAL A 429 -3.04 -22.98 6.02
N GLY A 430 -4.03 -23.56 5.35
CA GLY A 430 -5.02 -24.46 5.95
C GLY A 430 -4.38 -25.65 6.66
N VAL A 431 -3.39 -26.30 6.06
CA VAL A 431 -2.64 -27.41 6.67
C VAL A 431 -1.96 -26.98 7.98
N VAL A 432 -1.48 -25.74 8.04
CA VAL A 432 -0.81 -25.23 9.25
C VAL A 432 -1.82 -24.88 10.35
N ILE A 433 -2.91 -24.17 10.00
CA ILE A 433 -3.84 -23.63 11.02
C ILE A 433 -4.81 -24.66 11.60
N ILE A 434 -5.15 -25.72 10.84
CA ILE A 434 -6.08 -26.77 11.31
C ILE A 434 -5.56 -27.49 12.56
N GLY A 435 -4.24 -27.62 12.73
CA GLY A 435 -3.62 -28.19 13.93
C GLY A 435 -3.60 -27.28 15.17
N GLY A 436 -4.18 -26.07 15.08
CA GLY A 436 -4.23 -25.10 16.16
C GLY A 436 -2.87 -24.50 16.53
N ILE A 437 -2.79 -23.87 17.73
CA ILE A 437 -1.62 -23.10 18.13
C ILE A 437 -0.32 -23.92 18.17
N LYS A 438 -0.39 -25.21 18.49
CA LYS A 438 0.79 -26.10 18.49
C LYS A 438 1.36 -26.29 17.09
N SER A 439 0.49 -26.52 16.10
CA SER A 439 0.90 -26.67 14.71
C SER A 439 1.47 -25.37 14.16
N ILE A 440 0.77 -24.27 14.38
CA ILE A 440 1.22 -22.94 13.98
C ILE A 440 2.60 -22.66 14.57
N ALA A 441 2.79 -22.82 15.88
CA ALA A 441 4.03 -22.54 16.58
C ALA A 441 5.20 -23.44 16.13
N ASN A 442 4.93 -24.70 15.78
CA ASN A 442 5.95 -25.59 15.26
C ASN A 442 6.44 -25.17 13.86
N VAL A 443 5.54 -24.71 13.02
CA VAL A 443 5.88 -24.24 11.67
C VAL A 443 6.56 -22.87 11.73
N THR A 444 5.98 -21.91 12.43
CA THR A 444 6.54 -20.55 12.57
C THR A 444 7.87 -20.55 13.29
N GLY A 445 8.06 -21.41 14.30
CA GLY A 445 9.34 -21.57 15.00
C GLY A 445 10.51 -22.02 14.10
N ARG A 446 10.24 -22.54 12.91
CA ARG A 446 11.25 -22.91 11.90
C ARG A 446 11.31 -21.94 10.74
N ILE A 447 10.16 -21.57 10.18
CA ILE A 447 10.09 -20.72 8.99
C ILE A 447 10.51 -19.28 9.29
N VAL A 448 10.08 -18.71 10.41
CA VAL A 448 10.36 -17.31 10.74
C VAL A 448 11.85 -17.02 10.92
N PRO A 449 12.62 -17.81 11.69
CA PRO A 449 14.07 -17.61 11.77
C PRO A 449 14.77 -17.74 10.42
N LEU A 450 14.34 -18.69 9.58
CA LEU A 450 14.90 -18.86 8.24
C LEU A 450 14.60 -17.65 7.35
N MET A 451 13.35 -17.23 7.29
CA MET A 451 12.91 -16.06 6.53
C MET A 451 13.65 -14.79 6.98
N ALA A 452 13.67 -14.54 8.30
CA ALA A 452 14.35 -13.38 8.86
C ALA A 452 15.85 -13.42 8.57
N SER A 453 16.49 -14.60 8.64
CA SER A 453 17.92 -14.74 8.33
C SER A 453 18.22 -14.42 6.87
N ILE A 454 17.42 -14.94 5.92
CA ILE A 454 17.58 -14.64 4.48
C ILE A 454 17.44 -13.13 4.25
N TYR A 455 16.42 -12.52 4.84
CA TYR A 455 16.18 -11.09 4.70
C TYR A 455 17.33 -10.25 5.26
N VAL A 456 17.75 -10.54 6.49
CA VAL A 456 18.85 -9.81 7.16
C VAL A 456 20.16 -9.97 6.39
N ILE A 457 20.48 -11.18 5.91
CA ILE A 457 21.69 -11.42 5.11
C ILE A 457 21.65 -10.61 3.82
N ALA A 458 20.51 -10.61 3.11
CA ALA A 458 20.36 -9.85 1.88
C ALA A 458 20.48 -8.33 2.13
N ALA A 459 19.81 -7.80 3.16
CA ALA A 459 19.90 -6.40 3.53
C ALA A 459 21.32 -6.00 3.94
N LEU A 460 22.00 -6.84 4.74
CA LEU A 460 23.40 -6.60 5.14
C LEU A 460 24.34 -6.64 3.95
N ALA A 461 24.12 -7.53 2.97
CA ALA A 461 24.92 -7.56 1.74
C ALA A 461 24.82 -6.21 1.00
N VAL A 462 23.61 -5.66 0.83
CA VAL A 462 23.41 -4.34 0.20
C VAL A 462 24.09 -3.24 1.03
N ILE A 463 23.97 -3.27 2.37
CA ILE A 463 24.61 -2.29 3.26
C ILE A 463 26.13 -2.35 3.15
N ILE A 464 26.72 -3.57 3.15
CA ILE A 464 28.17 -3.75 3.02
C ILE A 464 28.67 -3.25 1.66
N MET A 465 27.93 -3.51 0.57
CA MET A 465 28.26 -2.99 -0.76
C MET A 465 28.21 -1.46 -0.83
N ASN A 466 27.49 -0.81 0.07
CA ASN A 466 27.32 0.65 0.16
C ASN A 466 27.89 1.22 1.46
N ILE A 467 28.91 0.59 2.04
CA ILE A 467 29.43 0.92 3.39
C ILE A 467 29.89 2.37 3.51
N GLN A 468 30.38 2.97 2.42
CA GLN A 468 30.78 4.38 2.37
C GLN A 468 29.62 5.35 2.57
N ASN A 469 28.39 4.93 2.27
CA ASN A 469 27.18 5.77 2.36
C ASN A 469 26.43 5.59 3.69
N VAL A 470 26.89 4.71 4.58
CA VAL A 470 26.21 4.44 5.86
C VAL A 470 26.14 5.69 6.72
N GLY A 471 27.26 6.43 6.83
CA GLY A 471 27.31 7.65 7.63
C GLY A 471 26.36 8.74 7.12
N SER A 472 26.32 8.96 5.81
CA SER A 472 25.41 9.93 5.18
C SER A 472 23.95 9.54 5.32
N ALA A 473 23.62 8.23 5.24
CA ALA A 473 22.26 7.76 5.43
C ALA A 473 21.76 7.96 6.86
N PHE A 474 22.59 7.69 7.87
CA PHE A 474 22.22 7.99 9.25
C PHE A 474 22.10 9.50 9.51
N ALA A 475 22.97 10.32 8.92
CA ALA A 475 22.81 11.77 8.96
C ALA A 475 21.49 12.20 8.33
N ALA A 476 21.14 11.69 7.14
CA ALA A 476 19.87 11.98 6.48
C ALA A 476 18.64 11.56 7.31
N ILE A 477 18.73 10.44 8.04
CA ILE A 477 17.67 9.98 8.95
C ILE A 477 17.49 10.99 10.10
N VAL A 478 18.58 11.41 10.74
CA VAL A 478 18.52 12.34 11.88
C VAL A 478 18.12 13.74 11.43
N ASP A 479 18.77 14.27 10.40
CA ASP A 479 18.49 15.62 9.88
C ASP A 479 17.06 15.70 9.33
N GLY A 480 16.61 14.67 8.60
CA GLY A 480 15.26 14.60 8.08
C GLY A 480 14.18 14.49 9.18
N ALA A 481 14.51 13.92 10.34
CA ALA A 481 13.56 13.79 11.44
C ALA A 481 13.22 15.13 12.12
N PHE A 482 14.15 16.10 12.10
CA PHE A 482 14.03 17.37 12.82
C PHE A 482 14.08 18.60 11.92
N SER A 483 14.21 18.43 10.59
CA SER A 483 14.23 19.55 9.65
C SER A 483 12.86 20.23 9.54
N PRO A 484 12.78 21.56 9.69
CA PRO A 484 11.54 22.32 9.45
C PRO A 484 11.07 22.22 7.99
N ALA A 485 11.99 22.01 7.05
CA ALA A 485 11.73 21.83 5.63
C ALA A 485 11.41 20.37 5.25
N ALA A 486 11.39 19.46 6.24
CA ALA A 486 11.08 18.05 6.00
C ALA A 486 9.72 17.92 5.35
N ILE A 487 9.75 17.38 4.17
CA ILE A 487 8.69 17.09 3.20
C ILE A 487 7.25 17.36 3.69
N LYS A 488 6.60 18.36 3.08
CA LYS A 488 5.14 18.63 3.11
C LYS A 488 4.43 18.36 4.46
N GLY A 489 4.84 19.00 5.52
CA GLY A 489 4.21 18.84 6.85
C GLY A 489 5.16 19.08 8.03
N GLY A 490 6.43 19.38 7.75
CA GLY A 490 7.45 19.65 8.78
C GLY A 490 7.69 18.45 9.70
N VAL A 491 8.32 18.69 10.83
CA VAL A 491 8.66 17.66 11.85
C VAL A 491 7.44 16.84 12.27
N ILE A 492 6.28 17.47 12.45
CA ILE A 492 5.05 16.79 12.89
C ILE A 492 4.56 15.79 11.82
N GLY A 493 4.57 16.19 10.55
CA GLY A 493 4.15 15.30 9.45
C GLY A 493 5.03 14.05 9.35
N VAL A 494 6.34 14.22 9.46
CA VAL A 494 7.31 13.10 9.45
C VAL A 494 7.13 12.17 10.64
N LEU A 495 6.93 12.75 11.83
CA LEU A 495 6.65 12.01 13.07
C LEU A 495 5.37 11.16 12.93
N VAL A 496 4.28 11.77 12.44
CA VAL A 496 3.00 11.07 12.28
C VAL A 496 3.13 9.90 11.29
N VAL A 497 3.78 10.13 10.15
CA VAL A 497 4.02 9.07 9.16
C VAL A 497 4.86 7.94 9.78
N GLY A 498 5.95 8.28 10.47
CA GLY A 498 6.81 7.29 11.13
C GLY A 498 6.06 6.46 12.17
N PHE A 499 5.29 7.09 13.04
CA PHE A 499 4.51 6.40 14.08
C PHE A 499 3.38 5.57 13.50
N GLN A 500 2.66 6.07 12.50
CA GLN A 500 1.57 5.35 11.85
C GLN A 500 2.08 4.05 11.20
N ARG A 501 3.20 4.12 10.51
CA ARG A 501 3.79 2.96 9.84
C ARG A 501 4.41 1.97 10.81
N ALA A 502 5.07 2.44 11.86
CA ALA A 502 5.59 1.58 12.93
C ALA A 502 4.47 0.86 13.68
N ALA A 503 3.40 1.56 14.06
CA ALA A 503 2.26 0.96 14.74
C ALA A 503 1.57 -0.11 13.88
N PHE A 504 1.51 0.10 12.55
CA PHE A 504 1.01 -0.90 11.60
C PHE A 504 1.95 -2.11 11.50
N SER A 505 3.27 -1.90 11.55
CA SER A 505 4.26 -2.97 11.44
C SER A 505 4.29 -3.85 12.69
N ASN A 506 4.49 -3.27 13.88
CA ASN A 506 4.73 -4.02 15.11
C ASN A 506 3.47 -4.34 15.93
N GLU A 507 2.33 -3.78 15.56
CA GLU A 507 1.03 -3.99 16.23
C GLU A 507 1.06 -3.79 17.77
N ALA A 508 1.99 -2.98 18.30
CA ALA A 508 2.12 -2.78 19.74
C ALA A 508 0.93 -2.00 20.31
N GLY A 509 0.26 -2.58 21.27
CA GLY A 509 -0.95 -2.03 21.87
C GLY A 509 -2.25 -2.44 21.18
N VAL A 510 -2.17 -3.17 20.05
CA VAL A 510 -3.34 -3.70 19.32
C VAL A 510 -3.93 -4.93 20.02
N GLY A 511 -3.10 -5.74 20.69
CA GLY A 511 -3.54 -6.90 21.46
C GLY A 511 -3.43 -8.25 20.74
N SER A 512 -3.16 -8.27 19.44
CA SER A 512 -3.06 -9.49 18.63
C SER A 512 -2.00 -10.47 19.16
N ALA A 513 -0.82 -9.99 19.51
CA ALA A 513 0.27 -10.79 20.04
C ALA A 513 -0.06 -11.50 21.35
N ALA A 514 -0.85 -10.87 22.21
CA ALA A 514 -1.26 -11.46 23.48
C ALA A 514 -2.03 -12.78 23.33
N ILE A 515 -2.65 -13.02 22.16
CA ILE A 515 -3.34 -14.29 21.86
C ILE A 515 -2.30 -15.41 21.70
N ALA A 516 -1.27 -15.21 20.89
CA ALA A 516 -0.20 -16.19 20.67
C ALA A 516 0.61 -16.43 21.96
N HIS A 517 1.02 -15.34 22.61
CA HIS A 517 1.81 -15.37 23.82
C HIS A 517 1.07 -16.00 25.03
N SER A 518 -0.26 -15.96 25.05
CA SER A 518 -1.04 -16.59 26.12
C SER A 518 -0.88 -18.12 26.17
N ALA A 519 -0.50 -18.75 25.07
CA ALA A 519 -0.34 -20.20 24.96
C ALA A 519 0.98 -20.72 25.52
N VAL A 520 1.88 -19.86 25.98
CA VAL A 520 3.21 -20.23 26.49
C VAL A 520 3.15 -21.10 27.75
N LYS A 521 4.10 -22.02 27.89
CA LYS A 521 4.34 -22.78 29.11
C LYS A 521 5.02 -21.89 30.14
N THR A 522 4.26 -21.40 31.12
CA THR A 522 4.80 -20.60 32.22
C THR A 522 3.83 -20.49 33.38
N ASN A 523 4.36 -20.45 34.59
CA ASN A 523 3.65 -20.09 35.84
C ASN A 523 3.78 -18.60 36.17
N HIS A 524 4.64 -17.85 35.43
CA HIS A 524 4.99 -16.47 35.72
C HIS A 524 4.57 -15.55 34.56
N PRO A 525 3.40 -14.89 34.63
CA PRO A 525 2.93 -14.02 33.54
C PRO A 525 3.93 -12.96 33.05
N PRO A 526 4.72 -12.29 33.94
CA PRO A 526 5.70 -11.30 33.47
C PRO A 526 6.81 -11.87 32.61
N SER A 527 7.17 -13.17 32.74
CA SER A 527 8.22 -13.78 31.91
C SER A 527 7.85 -13.69 30.43
N GLU A 528 6.59 -13.91 30.09
CA GLU A 528 6.14 -13.78 28.70
C GLU A 528 6.04 -12.32 28.25
N GLY A 529 5.73 -11.41 29.16
CA GLY A 529 5.84 -9.98 28.88
C GLY A 529 7.25 -9.56 28.50
N PHE A 530 8.28 -10.09 29.19
CA PHE A 530 9.68 -9.89 28.82
C PHE A 530 10.00 -10.43 27.42
N VAL A 531 9.56 -11.64 27.09
CA VAL A 531 9.78 -12.23 25.76
C VAL A 531 9.14 -11.35 24.67
N ALA A 532 7.94 -10.88 24.91
CA ALA A 532 7.21 -10.02 23.98
C ALA A 532 7.87 -8.65 23.71
N LEU A 533 8.78 -8.17 24.60
CA LEU A 533 9.58 -6.97 24.33
C LEU A 533 10.42 -7.12 23.05
N LEU A 534 10.85 -8.34 22.71
CA LEU A 534 11.72 -8.58 21.57
C LEU A 534 11.00 -8.43 20.23
N GLU A 535 9.68 -8.58 20.19
CA GLU A 535 8.92 -8.51 18.95
C GLU A 535 9.01 -7.13 18.27
N PRO A 536 8.65 -5.97 18.90
CA PRO A 536 8.82 -4.67 18.28
C PRO A 536 10.29 -4.30 18.03
N PHE A 537 11.20 -4.81 18.85
CA PHE A 537 12.63 -4.62 18.61
C PHE A 537 13.08 -5.30 17.33
N ILE A 538 12.77 -6.58 17.14
CA ILE A 538 13.12 -7.34 15.93
C ILE A 538 12.42 -6.74 14.72
N ASP A 539 11.11 -6.53 14.81
CA ASP A 539 10.27 -6.04 13.74
C ASP A 539 10.67 -4.63 13.27
N THR A 540 10.59 -3.66 14.19
CA THR A 540 10.68 -2.25 13.83
C THR A 540 12.10 -1.70 13.98
N VAL A 541 12.78 -1.97 15.11
CA VAL A 541 14.11 -1.38 15.33
C VAL A 541 15.16 -2.04 14.45
N VAL A 542 15.05 -3.35 14.19
CA VAL A 542 16.03 -4.06 13.34
C VAL A 542 15.54 -4.12 11.89
N VAL A 543 14.45 -4.83 11.60
CA VAL A 543 14.05 -5.15 10.23
C VAL A 543 13.63 -3.90 9.45
N CYS A 544 12.76 -3.04 10.01
CA CYS A 544 12.38 -1.81 9.33
C CYS A 544 13.56 -0.86 9.11
N THR A 545 14.52 -0.79 10.05
CA THR A 545 15.72 0.04 9.87
C THR A 545 16.60 -0.49 8.74
N LEU A 546 16.79 -1.81 8.65
CA LEU A 546 17.53 -2.42 7.53
C LEU A 546 16.85 -2.10 6.19
N THR A 547 15.53 -2.22 6.10
CA THR A 547 14.76 -1.85 4.91
C THR A 547 14.95 -0.38 4.54
N ALA A 548 14.83 0.51 5.53
CA ALA A 548 14.99 1.95 5.30
C ALA A 548 16.39 2.30 4.79
N LEU A 549 17.44 1.71 5.36
CA LEU A 549 18.81 1.90 4.89
C LEU A 549 18.97 1.44 3.44
N VAL A 550 18.46 0.26 3.09
CA VAL A 550 18.49 -0.25 1.70
C VAL A 550 17.81 0.74 0.74
N LEU A 551 16.63 1.26 1.11
CA LEU A 551 15.89 2.23 0.29
C LEU A 551 16.64 3.56 0.15
N ILE A 552 17.27 4.04 1.22
CA ILE A 552 18.04 5.30 1.21
C ILE A 552 19.29 5.14 0.34
N PHE A 553 20.03 4.04 0.46
CA PHE A 553 21.24 3.80 -0.36
C PHE A 553 20.94 3.67 -1.85
N THR A 554 19.82 3.06 -2.19
CA THR A 554 19.42 2.86 -3.60
C THR A 554 18.76 4.08 -4.22
N GLY A 555 18.42 5.10 -3.43
CA GLY A 555 17.68 6.28 -3.88
C GLY A 555 16.26 5.98 -4.34
N MET A 556 15.75 4.78 -4.08
CA MET A 556 14.41 4.36 -4.53
C MET A 556 13.28 5.20 -3.90
N HIS A 557 13.54 5.86 -2.79
CA HIS A 557 12.58 6.74 -2.12
C HIS A 557 12.39 8.10 -2.84
N GLU A 558 13.31 8.46 -3.75
CA GLU A 558 13.25 9.69 -4.54
C GLU A 558 12.53 9.51 -5.88
N VAL A 559 12.14 8.27 -6.22
CA VAL A 559 11.43 8.00 -7.46
C VAL A 559 10.03 8.60 -7.37
N GLU A 560 9.81 9.69 -8.08
CA GLU A 560 8.48 10.27 -8.27
C GLU A 560 7.63 9.29 -9.09
N GLY A 561 6.52 8.86 -8.53
CA GLY A 561 5.63 7.87 -9.18
C GLY A 561 5.44 6.58 -8.38
N LEU A 562 6.16 6.35 -7.29
CA LEU A 562 5.73 5.43 -6.24
C LEU A 562 4.53 6.08 -5.51
N SER A 563 3.49 6.36 -6.27
CA SER A 563 2.24 6.86 -5.70
C SER A 563 1.60 5.74 -4.88
N LEU A 564 0.82 6.13 -3.88
CA LEU A 564 -0.03 5.27 -3.04
C LEU A 564 -0.93 4.29 -3.81
N ILE A 565 -0.98 4.39 -5.14
CA ILE A 565 -1.75 3.52 -6.05
C ILE A 565 -1.01 2.18 -6.28
N HIS A 566 0.29 2.11 -5.99
CA HIS A 566 1.10 0.90 -6.18
C HIS A 566 1.35 0.12 -4.88
N ILE A 567 0.63 0.47 -3.80
CA ILE A 567 0.75 -0.19 -2.50
C ILE A 567 -0.61 -0.71 -2.05
#